data_f970ed6113de540c51a50aa44e5ba208
#
_entry.id   f970ed6113de540c51a50aa44e5ba208
#
_cell.length_a   1.000
_cell.length_b   1.000
_cell.length_c   1.000
_cell.angle_alpha   90.00
_cell.angle_beta   90.00
_cell.angle_gamma   90.00
#
_symmetry.space_group_name_H-M   'P 1'
#
loop_
_entity.id
_entity.type
_entity.pdbx_description
1 polymer ?
#
loop_
_entity_poly.entity_id
_entity_poly.type
_entity_poly.pdbx_seq_one_letter_code
_entity_poly.pdbx_strand_id
1 'polypeptide(L)'
;IGGKLSLRSSITGEIVMDNVEVSEDALLPHVEGLKGPFGCLNRARYGISWGVLGAAEFCWHAARQYGLDRKQFNRPLAQTQLFQKKLADMQTEITLGLQGSLQLGRLMDAASAAPEMISLMKRNNCGKALDIARMARDMHGGNGISDEYHVIRHMVNLETVNTYEGTHDVH
;
A
#
# COMPACT_ATOMS: atom_id res chain seq x y z
N ILE A 1 -17.57 -9.08 -9.12
CA ILE A 1 -16.69 -10.19 -8.73
C ILE A 1 -16.96 -10.48 -7.27
N GLY A 2 -17.40 -11.73 -6.97
CA GLY A 2 -17.64 -12.21 -5.63
C GLY A 2 -16.40 -12.89 -5.01
N GLY A 3 -16.43 -13.08 -3.67
CA GLY A 3 -15.42 -13.87 -2.98
C GLY A 3 -14.05 -13.18 -2.78
N LYS A 4 -13.93 -11.89 -2.99
CA LYS A 4 -12.71 -11.14 -2.65
C LYS A 4 -12.46 -11.18 -1.14
N LEU A 5 -11.24 -11.50 -0.75
CA LEU A 5 -10.79 -11.49 0.66
C LEU A 5 -10.08 -10.18 1.06
N SER A 6 -9.69 -9.37 0.08
CA SER A 6 -8.95 -8.11 0.21
C SER A 6 -9.75 -6.96 -0.38
N LEU A 7 -9.64 -5.77 0.19
CA LEU A 7 -10.39 -4.56 -0.21
C LEU A 7 -11.88 -4.84 -0.43
N ARG A 8 -12.52 -5.49 0.55
CA ARG A 8 -13.89 -6.01 0.43
C ARG A 8 -14.94 -4.92 0.25
N SER A 9 -14.68 -3.69 0.72
CA SER A 9 -15.52 -2.52 0.52
C SER A 9 -15.34 -1.86 -0.86
N SER A 10 -14.32 -2.25 -1.62
CA SER A 10 -14.10 -1.78 -2.98
C SER A 10 -14.78 -2.73 -3.97
N ILE A 11 -15.81 -2.25 -4.63
CA ILE A 11 -16.59 -3.05 -5.61
C ILE A 11 -15.75 -3.24 -6.87
N THR A 12 -15.57 -4.49 -7.28
CA THR A 12 -14.92 -4.86 -8.54
C THR A 12 -15.95 -5.54 -9.41
N GLY A 13 -16.12 -5.09 -10.64
CA GLY A 13 -17.11 -5.61 -11.57
C GLY A 13 -16.55 -5.89 -12.94
N GLU A 14 -17.40 -6.43 -13.79
CA GLU A 14 -17.20 -6.60 -15.23
C GLU A 14 -18.17 -5.67 -15.96
N ILE A 15 -17.67 -5.01 -17.00
CA ILE A 15 -18.52 -4.19 -17.89
C ILE A 15 -18.64 -4.97 -19.20
N VAL A 16 -19.87 -5.37 -19.54
CA VAL A 16 -20.17 -6.05 -20.79
C VAL A 16 -20.76 -5.03 -21.75
N MET A 17 -20.14 -4.89 -22.93
CA MET A 17 -20.59 -4.01 -24.01
C MET A 17 -20.79 -4.87 -25.26
N ASP A 18 -22.04 -4.90 -25.77
CA ASP A 18 -22.40 -5.65 -26.96
C ASP A 18 -22.97 -4.69 -28.00
N ASN A 19 -22.22 -4.45 -29.08
CA ASN A 19 -22.59 -3.56 -30.20
C ASN A 19 -23.08 -2.18 -29.73
N VAL A 20 -22.47 -1.60 -28.71
CA VAL A 20 -22.82 -0.27 -28.20
C VAL A 20 -22.30 0.79 -29.17
N GLU A 21 -23.21 1.51 -29.81
CA GLU A 21 -22.88 2.65 -30.66
C GLU A 21 -22.85 3.93 -29.81
N VAL A 22 -21.84 4.75 -30.02
CA VAL A 22 -21.67 6.06 -29.38
C VAL A 22 -21.35 7.11 -30.45
N SER A 23 -21.73 8.36 -30.21
CA SER A 23 -21.44 9.48 -31.10
C SER A 23 -19.97 9.98 -30.90
N GLU A 24 -19.47 10.76 -31.87
CA GLU A 24 -18.06 11.26 -31.80
C GLU A 24 -17.78 12.14 -30.59
N ASP A 25 -18.81 12.82 -30.05
CA ASP A 25 -18.69 13.63 -28.84
C ASP A 25 -18.45 12.80 -27.56
N ALA A 26 -18.61 11.48 -27.63
CA ALA A 26 -18.19 10.57 -26.53
C ALA A 26 -16.68 10.32 -26.51
N LEU A 27 -15.94 10.72 -27.53
CA LEU A 27 -14.48 10.63 -27.52
C LEU A 27 -13.87 11.61 -26.50
N LEU A 28 -12.94 11.13 -25.68
CA LEU A 28 -12.20 11.99 -24.77
C LEU A 28 -11.35 12.99 -25.58
N PRO A 29 -11.52 14.31 -25.37
CA PRO A 29 -10.78 15.30 -26.13
C PRO A 29 -9.30 15.27 -25.77
N HIS A 30 -8.44 15.58 -26.75
CA HIS A 30 -6.98 15.71 -26.57
C HIS A 30 -6.24 14.45 -26.09
N VAL A 31 -6.87 13.29 -26.23
CA VAL A 31 -6.31 11.99 -25.80
C VAL A 31 -6.28 11.05 -26.98
N GLU A 32 -5.14 10.43 -27.22
CA GLU A 32 -4.97 9.39 -28.23
C GLU A 32 -4.25 8.17 -27.63
N GLY A 33 -4.80 6.99 -27.88
CA GLY A 33 -4.26 5.71 -27.43
C GLY A 33 -4.09 5.63 -25.91
N LEU A 34 -2.99 5.06 -25.46
CA LEU A 34 -2.74 4.79 -24.06
C LEU A 34 -2.30 6.00 -23.22
N LYS A 35 -2.03 7.16 -23.83
CA LYS A 35 -1.57 8.35 -23.09
C LYS A 35 -2.58 8.80 -22.03
N GLY A 36 -3.89 8.73 -22.36
CA GLY A 36 -4.93 9.10 -21.42
C GLY A 36 -4.94 8.21 -20.16
N PRO A 37 -5.11 6.89 -20.31
CA PRO A 37 -5.08 5.97 -19.19
C PRO A 37 -3.81 6.05 -18.36
N PHE A 38 -2.62 6.11 -18.99
CA PHE A 38 -1.35 6.22 -18.27
C PHE A 38 -1.19 7.55 -17.54
N GLY A 39 -1.76 8.64 -18.03
CA GLY A 39 -1.78 9.91 -17.31
C GLY A 39 -2.54 9.81 -15.99
N CYS A 40 -3.70 9.15 -15.98
CA CYS A 40 -4.47 8.86 -14.77
C CYS A 40 -3.72 7.90 -13.84
N LEU A 41 -3.21 6.79 -14.39
CA LEU A 41 -2.51 5.75 -13.62
C LEU A 41 -1.26 6.30 -12.92
N ASN A 42 -0.49 7.16 -13.56
CA ASN A 42 0.69 7.76 -12.94
C ASN A 42 0.34 8.59 -11.71
N ARG A 43 -0.74 9.40 -11.78
CA ARG A 43 -1.23 10.16 -10.62
C ARG A 43 -1.74 9.24 -9.52
N ALA A 44 -2.50 8.21 -9.86
CA ALA A 44 -3.02 7.23 -8.91
C ALA A 44 -1.87 6.47 -8.22
N ARG A 45 -0.88 5.99 -8.98
CA ARG A 45 0.31 5.29 -8.45
C ARG A 45 1.11 6.16 -7.47
N TYR A 46 1.26 7.45 -7.77
CA TYR A 46 1.85 8.39 -6.83
C TYR A 46 1.04 8.49 -5.54
N GLY A 47 -0.28 8.65 -5.62
CA GLY A 47 -1.16 8.65 -4.45
C GLY A 47 -1.08 7.35 -3.63
N ILE A 48 -1.00 6.19 -4.31
CA ILE A 48 -0.82 4.88 -3.68
C ILE A 48 0.49 4.85 -2.89
N SER A 49 1.57 5.42 -3.42
CA SER A 49 2.88 5.42 -2.74
C SER A 49 2.84 6.12 -1.37
N TRP A 50 1.94 7.09 -1.18
CA TRP A 50 1.66 7.71 0.12
C TRP A 50 0.71 6.89 0.97
N GLY A 51 -0.42 6.47 0.42
CA GLY A 51 -1.50 5.84 1.16
C GLY A 51 -1.08 4.55 1.89
N VAL A 52 -0.21 3.75 1.28
CA VAL A 52 0.28 2.50 1.88
C VAL A 52 1.17 2.75 3.11
N LEU A 53 1.87 3.89 3.16
CA LEU A 53 2.70 4.25 4.31
C LEU A 53 1.84 4.56 5.54
N GLY A 54 0.65 5.15 5.37
CA GLY A 54 -0.30 5.32 6.46
C GLY A 54 -0.77 3.99 7.05
N ALA A 55 -1.00 2.97 6.22
CA ALA A 55 -1.29 1.61 6.70
C ALA A 55 -0.08 1.00 7.43
N ALA A 56 1.13 1.22 6.94
CA ALA A 56 2.37 0.78 7.58
C ALA A 56 2.58 1.45 8.94
N GLU A 57 2.36 2.76 9.04
CA GLU A 57 2.42 3.51 10.30
C GLU A 57 1.42 2.99 11.32
N PHE A 58 0.17 2.75 10.90
CA PHE A 58 -0.83 2.12 11.78
C PHE A 58 -0.32 0.78 12.32
N CYS A 59 0.18 -0.10 11.45
CA CYS A 59 0.69 -1.41 11.84
C CYS A 59 1.89 -1.31 12.79
N TRP A 60 2.78 -0.35 12.57
CA TRP A 60 3.89 -0.07 13.47
C TRP A 60 3.42 0.38 14.85
N HIS A 61 2.50 1.34 14.92
CA HIS A 61 1.94 1.82 16.18
C HIS A 61 1.19 0.73 16.94
N ALA A 62 0.39 -0.07 16.25
CA ALA A 62 -0.34 -1.19 16.86
C ALA A 62 0.63 -2.23 17.44
N ALA A 63 1.66 -2.63 16.68
CA ALA A 63 2.65 -3.58 17.15
C ALA A 63 3.45 -3.04 18.33
N ARG A 64 3.85 -1.76 18.30
CA ARG A 64 4.56 -1.11 19.40
C ARG A 64 3.71 -1.12 20.67
N GLN A 65 2.45 -0.68 20.59
CA GLN A 65 1.57 -0.63 21.75
C GLN A 65 1.33 -2.04 22.31
N TYR A 66 1.01 -3.00 21.43
CA TYR A 66 0.85 -4.39 21.84
C TYR A 66 2.09 -4.94 22.56
N GLY A 67 3.29 -4.66 22.05
CA GLY A 67 4.53 -5.09 22.67
C GLY A 67 4.82 -4.47 24.04
N LEU A 68 4.34 -3.25 24.30
CA LEU A 68 4.44 -2.59 25.62
C LEU A 68 3.46 -3.21 26.62
N ASP A 69 2.26 -3.57 26.19
CA ASP A 69 1.18 -4.03 27.07
C ASP A 69 1.27 -5.55 27.32
N ARG A 70 1.59 -6.33 26.30
CA ARG A 70 1.65 -7.79 26.37
C ARG A 70 2.89 -8.27 27.12
N LYS A 71 2.67 -9.01 28.18
CA LYS A 71 3.75 -9.61 28.98
C LYS A 71 3.84 -11.12 28.73
N GLN A 72 5.04 -11.61 28.52
CA GLN A 72 5.42 -13.02 28.54
C GLN A 72 6.79 -13.15 29.21
N PHE A 73 7.06 -14.28 29.88
CA PHE A 73 8.30 -14.47 30.63
C PHE A 73 8.53 -13.35 31.67
N ASN A 74 7.44 -12.89 32.31
CA ASN A 74 7.41 -11.83 33.34
C ASN A 74 7.87 -10.44 32.87
N ARG A 75 7.88 -10.17 31.57
CA ARG A 75 8.29 -8.86 31.02
C ARG A 75 7.48 -8.51 29.76
N PRO A 76 7.35 -7.22 29.41
CA PRO A 76 6.77 -6.80 28.13
C PRO A 76 7.54 -7.39 26.94
N LEU A 77 6.82 -7.74 25.86
CA LEU A 77 7.45 -8.23 24.63
C LEU A 77 8.43 -7.21 24.04
N ALA A 78 8.13 -5.91 24.19
CA ALA A 78 8.99 -4.81 23.72
C ALA A 78 10.38 -4.78 24.41
N GLN A 79 10.60 -5.54 25.49
CA GLN A 79 11.92 -5.67 26.11
C GLN A 79 12.80 -6.73 25.44
N THR A 80 12.30 -7.45 24.43
CA THR A 80 13.09 -8.43 23.69
C THR A 80 13.76 -7.78 22.49
N GLN A 81 15.03 -8.11 22.24
CA GLN A 81 15.81 -7.52 21.14
C GLN A 81 15.22 -7.83 19.76
N LEU A 82 14.65 -9.02 19.55
CA LEU A 82 13.99 -9.37 18.29
C LEU A 82 12.79 -8.48 18.00
N PHE A 83 12.02 -8.13 19.04
CA PHE A 83 10.88 -7.23 18.92
C PHE A 83 11.32 -5.80 18.60
N GLN A 84 12.34 -5.31 19.33
CA GLN A 84 12.93 -3.99 19.12
C GLN A 84 13.52 -3.84 17.72
N LYS A 85 14.24 -4.87 17.24
CA LYS A 85 14.79 -4.87 15.88
C LYS A 85 13.70 -4.74 14.83
N LYS A 86 12.63 -5.51 14.94
CA LYS A 86 11.49 -5.40 14.00
C LYS A 86 10.90 -3.98 13.98
N LEU A 87 10.70 -3.35 15.14
CA LEU A 87 10.20 -1.98 15.22
C LEU A 87 11.16 -0.98 14.56
N ALA A 88 12.46 -1.13 14.77
CA ALA A 88 13.47 -0.27 14.16
C ALA A 88 13.50 -0.43 12.62
N ASP A 89 13.49 -1.66 12.13
CA ASP A 89 13.44 -1.96 10.69
C ASP A 89 12.18 -1.36 10.03
N MET A 90 11.01 -1.58 10.63
CA MET A 90 9.74 -1.03 10.14
C MET A 90 9.77 0.50 10.08
N GLN A 91 10.24 1.16 11.14
CA GLN A 91 10.32 2.62 11.21
C GLN A 91 11.28 3.18 10.15
N THR A 92 12.40 2.50 9.92
CA THR A 92 13.38 2.89 8.89
C THR A 92 12.73 2.89 7.51
N GLU A 93 12.05 1.82 7.14
CA GLU A 93 11.40 1.70 5.83
C GLU A 93 10.25 2.71 5.64
N ILE A 94 9.46 2.98 6.68
CA ILE A 94 8.43 4.02 6.67
C ILE A 94 9.07 5.39 6.42
N THR A 95 10.13 5.72 7.14
CA THR A 95 10.81 7.02 7.02
C THR A 95 11.40 7.22 5.62
N LEU A 96 12.09 6.21 5.08
CA LEU A 96 12.65 6.28 3.74
C LEU A 96 11.56 6.37 2.67
N GLY A 97 10.46 5.63 2.82
CA GLY A 97 9.31 5.70 1.92
C GLY A 97 8.66 7.07 1.90
N LEU A 98 8.46 7.71 3.06
CA LEU A 98 7.93 9.06 3.17
C LEU A 98 8.84 10.09 2.49
N GLN A 99 10.16 10.02 2.71
CA GLN A 99 11.13 10.91 2.07
C GLN A 99 11.16 10.73 0.56
N GLY A 100 11.11 9.49 0.08
CA GLY A 100 11.06 9.18 -1.35
C GLY A 100 9.80 9.72 -2.02
N SER A 101 8.62 9.52 -1.40
CA SER A 101 7.35 10.05 -1.90
C SER A 101 7.32 11.57 -1.89
N LEU A 102 7.86 12.23 -0.85
CA LEU A 102 7.97 13.69 -0.78
C LEU A 102 8.85 14.24 -1.91
N GLN A 103 10.02 13.63 -2.12
CA GLN A 103 10.92 14.06 -3.19
C GLN A 103 10.30 13.84 -4.57
N LEU A 104 9.61 12.72 -4.78
CA LEU A 104 8.87 12.47 -6.02
C LEU A 104 7.80 13.53 -6.27
N GLY A 105 7.05 13.93 -5.23
CA GLY A 105 6.06 15.00 -5.32
C GLY A 105 6.66 16.32 -5.79
N ARG A 106 7.81 16.72 -5.22
CA ARG A 106 8.55 17.90 -5.63
C ARG A 106 8.99 17.86 -7.10
N LEU A 107 9.42 16.67 -7.57
CA LEU A 107 9.78 16.47 -8.97
C LEU A 107 8.55 16.53 -9.90
N MET A 108 7.40 16.03 -9.44
CA MET A 108 6.14 16.14 -10.19
C MET A 108 5.67 17.59 -10.30
N ASP A 109 5.75 18.37 -9.21
CA ASP A 109 5.42 19.81 -9.21
C ASP A 109 6.33 20.61 -10.15
N ALA A 110 7.59 20.20 -10.23
CA ALA A 110 8.58 20.79 -11.16
C ALA A 110 8.49 20.24 -12.60
N ALA A 111 7.50 19.40 -12.92
CA ALA A 111 7.34 18.69 -14.20
C ALA A 111 8.61 17.95 -14.67
N SER A 112 9.41 17.44 -13.73
CA SER A 112 10.68 16.73 -13.98
C SER A 112 10.67 15.26 -13.54
N ALA A 113 9.54 14.75 -13.05
CA ALA A 113 9.39 13.35 -12.70
C ALA A 113 9.20 12.48 -13.94
N ALA A 114 10.09 11.48 -14.12
CA ALA A 114 9.88 10.44 -15.13
C ALA A 114 8.88 9.39 -14.62
N PRO A 115 8.09 8.75 -15.52
CA PRO A 115 7.13 7.70 -15.14
C PRO A 115 7.76 6.55 -14.36
N GLU A 116 9.01 6.22 -14.65
CA GLU A 116 9.78 5.16 -13.98
C GLU A 116 10.02 5.48 -12.50
N MET A 117 10.17 6.76 -12.15
CA MET A 117 10.29 7.19 -10.75
C MET A 117 9.01 6.93 -9.97
N ILE A 118 7.85 7.12 -10.61
CA ILE A 118 6.54 6.83 -10.02
C ILE A 118 6.38 5.32 -9.82
N SER A 119 6.74 4.54 -10.84
CA SER A 119 6.75 3.07 -10.77
C SER A 119 7.64 2.57 -9.64
N LEU A 120 8.87 3.09 -9.54
CA LEU A 120 9.82 2.74 -8.48
C LEU A 120 9.25 3.00 -7.09
N MET A 121 8.65 4.16 -6.86
CA MET A 121 8.08 4.51 -5.56
C MET A 121 6.84 3.68 -5.22
N LYS A 122 5.95 3.45 -6.19
CA LYS A 122 4.79 2.56 -5.99
C LYS A 122 5.26 1.15 -5.62
N ARG A 123 6.18 0.58 -6.39
CA ARG A 123 6.75 -0.74 -6.15
C ARG A 123 7.37 -0.85 -4.76
N ASN A 124 8.27 0.08 -4.42
CA ASN A 124 8.97 0.06 -3.13
C ASN A 124 8.00 0.18 -1.96
N ASN A 125 7.17 1.22 -1.96
CA ASN A 125 6.35 1.52 -0.79
C ASN A 125 5.24 0.49 -0.58
N CYS A 126 4.62 -0.04 -1.64
CA CYS A 126 3.64 -1.11 -1.51
C CYS A 126 4.26 -2.39 -0.94
N GLY A 127 5.42 -2.83 -1.47
CA GLY A 127 6.12 -4.01 -0.97
C GLY A 127 6.54 -3.86 0.48
N LYS A 128 7.15 -2.72 0.83
CA LYS A 128 7.58 -2.44 2.21
C LYS A 128 6.42 -2.33 3.19
N ALA A 129 5.33 -1.68 2.81
CA ALA A 129 4.13 -1.60 3.65
C ALA A 129 3.53 -2.99 3.91
N LEU A 130 3.49 -3.85 2.90
CA LEU A 130 3.03 -5.24 3.04
C LEU A 130 3.94 -6.04 3.97
N ASP A 131 5.25 -5.93 3.84
CA ASP A 131 6.20 -6.58 4.74
C ASP A 131 6.05 -6.11 6.18
N ILE A 132 5.85 -4.79 6.39
CA ILE A 132 5.58 -4.20 7.70
C ILE A 132 4.28 -4.76 8.29
N ALA A 133 3.21 -4.84 7.51
CA ALA A 133 1.94 -5.38 7.98
C ALA A 133 2.05 -6.88 8.36
N ARG A 134 2.80 -7.67 7.58
CA ARG A 134 3.10 -9.08 7.89
C ARG A 134 3.92 -9.22 9.17
N MET A 135 4.93 -8.36 9.37
CA MET A 135 5.69 -8.31 10.61
C MET A 135 4.82 -7.94 11.81
N ALA A 136 3.99 -6.90 11.69
CA ALA A 136 3.08 -6.48 12.74
C ALA A 136 2.10 -7.60 13.11
N ARG A 137 1.50 -8.29 12.12
CA ARG A 137 0.65 -9.45 12.35
C ARG A 137 1.39 -10.54 13.14
N ASP A 138 2.62 -10.86 12.76
CA ASP A 138 3.46 -11.83 13.46
C ASP A 138 3.77 -11.40 14.89
N MET A 139 4.09 -10.12 15.12
CA MET A 139 4.40 -9.57 16.44
C MET A 139 3.22 -9.64 17.43
N HIS A 140 1.98 -9.73 16.94
CA HIS A 140 0.78 -9.93 17.76
C HIS A 140 0.53 -11.42 18.11
N GLY A 141 1.32 -12.35 17.55
CA GLY A 141 1.10 -13.79 17.76
C GLY A 141 -0.31 -14.23 17.34
N GLY A 142 -0.98 -15.02 18.17
CA GLY A 142 -2.35 -15.48 17.91
C GLY A 142 -3.37 -14.34 17.76
N ASN A 143 -3.18 -13.24 18.47
CA ASN A 143 -4.04 -12.07 18.35
C ASN A 143 -3.89 -11.36 16.98
N GLY A 144 -2.78 -11.59 16.29
CA GLY A 144 -2.53 -11.00 14.97
C GLY A 144 -3.44 -11.53 13.85
N ILE A 145 -4.19 -12.61 14.08
CA ILE A 145 -5.19 -13.11 13.12
C ILE A 145 -6.62 -12.73 13.51
N SER A 146 -6.79 -12.00 14.61
CA SER A 146 -8.08 -11.47 15.05
C SER A 146 -8.36 -10.11 14.41
N ASP A 147 -9.63 -9.84 14.09
CA ASP A 147 -10.06 -8.54 13.55
C ASP A 147 -9.99 -7.41 14.58
N GLU A 148 -9.89 -7.72 15.87
CA GLU A 148 -9.80 -6.73 16.96
C GLU A 148 -8.59 -5.80 16.86
N TYR A 149 -7.46 -6.31 16.35
CA TYR A 149 -6.19 -5.56 16.27
C TYR A 149 -5.96 -4.90 14.91
N HIS A 150 -6.80 -5.18 13.93
CA HIS A 150 -6.79 -4.63 12.57
C HIS A 150 -5.51 -4.88 11.74
N VAL A 151 -4.45 -5.43 12.31
CA VAL A 151 -3.20 -5.68 11.57
C VAL A 151 -3.38 -6.69 10.43
N ILE A 152 -4.20 -7.76 10.67
CA ILE A 152 -4.53 -8.73 9.62
C ILE A 152 -5.33 -8.09 8.48
N ARG A 153 -6.25 -7.18 8.81
CA ARG A 153 -7.03 -6.43 7.81
C ARG A 153 -6.13 -5.60 6.91
N HIS A 154 -5.17 -4.87 7.48
CA HIS A 154 -4.19 -4.11 6.70
C HIS A 154 -3.31 -5.03 5.86
N MET A 155 -2.82 -6.13 6.42
CA MET A 155 -2.02 -7.11 5.70
C MET A 155 -2.77 -7.65 4.48
N VAL A 156 -4.01 -8.12 4.66
CA VAL A 156 -4.83 -8.67 3.57
C VAL A 156 -5.14 -7.60 2.51
N ASN A 157 -5.45 -6.37 2.91
CA ASN A 157 -5.72 -5.28 1.98
C ASN A 157 -4.47 -4.87 1.18
N LEU A 158 -3.30 -4.86 1.81
CA LEU A 158 -2.04 -4.52 1.16
C LEU A 158 -1.60 -5.56 0.11
N GLU A 159 -2.04 -6.82 0.21
CA GLU A 159 -1.85 -7.81 -0.87
C GLU A 159 -2.48 -7.32 -2.18
N THR A 160 -3.70 -6.76 -2.13
CA THR A 160 -4.33 -6.17 -3.33
C THR A 160 -3.57 -4.93 -3.78
N VAL A 161 -3.21 -4.03 -2.86
CA VAL A 161 -2.53 -2.78 -3.20
C VAL A 161 -1.16 -3.04 -3.84
N ASN A 162 -0.45 -4.07 -3.39
CA ASN A 162 0.81 -4.51 -4.00
C ASN A 162 0.60 -5.13 -5.41
N THR A 163 -0.64 -5.57 -5.71
CA THR A 163 -0.98 -6.28 -6.95
C THR A 163 -1.57 -5.37 -8.01
N TYR A 164 -2.48 -4.47 -7.64
CA TYR A 164 -3.22 -3.65 -8.61
C TYR A 164 -2.40 -2.49 -9.17
N GLU A 165 -2.91 -1.88 -10.25
CA GLU A 165 -2.28 -0.78 -10.99
C GLU A 165 -0.84 -1.08 -11.46
N GLY A 166 -0.60 -2.31 -11.78
CA GLY A 166 0.69 -2.91 -12.05
C GLY A 166 1.18 -3.69 -10.84
N THR A 167 1.44 -4.98 -11.05
CA THR A 167 1.98 -5.84 -9.98
C THR A 167 3.39 -5.41 -9.59
N HIS A 168 3.84 -5.88 -8.44
CA HIS A 168 5.19 -5.60 -7.96
C HIS A 168 6.28 -5.90 -9.01
N ASP A 169 6.11 -6.98 -9.78
CA ASP A 169 7.08 -7.40 -10.79
C ASP A 169 6.95 -6.63 -12.12
N VAL A 170 5.77 -6.05 -12.40
CA VAL A 170 5.56 -5.20 -13.59
C VAL A 170 6.24 -3.84 -13.43
N HIS A 171 6.34 -3.33 -12.21
CA HIS A 171 7.04 -2.11 -11.85
C HIS A 171 8.52 -2.34 -11.64
#